data_764a6dd04d98ab90ca66150791722c34
#
_entry.id   764a6dd04d98ab90ca66150791722c34
#
_cell.length_a   1.000
_cell.length_b   1.000
_cell.length_c   1.000
_cell.angle_alpha   90.00
_cell.angle_beta   90.00
_cell.angle_gamma   90.00
#
_symmetry.space_group_name_H-M   'P 1'
#
loop_
_entity.id
_entity.type
_entity.pdbx_description
1 polymer ?
#
loop_
_entity_poly.entity_id
_entity_poly.type
_entity_poly.pdbx_seq_one_letter_code
_entity_poly.pdbx_strand_id
1 'polypeptide(L)'
;MSALKHCVEQYNRYLVSKNAIIYRELEGYPLFDTVEFNALHATAMLLLMRKQSLGKATRAVGEKTPDNVRTFDGLRTAFPSAKFVHMLRDPRDAAVSGWYLGQRTDAAQMAAKFGGMAGYFRHFVDIWVSEAALGLEFGARHPEHYIEVRYADLLDHTEAALEPVVRFLGVDAGPDVLRACSAAGEFQTLSRGRPRGVEDRKSHFRRGVVGDWINHFDAETADYCAAKAGALMKRLGIT
;
A
#
# COMPACT_ATOMS: atom_id res chain seq x y z
N MET A 1 1.56 -12.88 -8.12
CA MET A 1 2.78 -12.82 -8.97
C MET A 1 3.45 -14.18 -9.18
N SER A 2 3.70 -14.99 -8.15
CA SER A 2 4.45 -16.26 -8.31
C SER A 2 3.80 -17.27 -9.28
N ALA A 3 2.48 -17.44 -9.24
CA ALA A 3 1.80 -18.40 -10.09
C ALA A 3 1.86 -18.06 -11.59
N LEU A 4 1.61 -16.80 -11.97
CA LEU A 4 1.71 -16.37 -13.37
C LEU A 4 3.15 -16.47 -13.88
N LYS A 5 4.13 -16.05 -13.08
CA LYS A 5 5.55 -16.21 -13.40
C LYS A 5 5.90 -17.69 -13.64
N HIS A 6 5.46 -18.56 -12.75
CA HIS A 6 5.66 -20.01 -12.91
C HIS A 6 5.04 -20.55 -14.20
N CYS A 7 3.81 -20.15 -14.55
CA CYS A 7 3.17 -20.54 -15.80
C CYS A 7 3.98 -20.10 -17.03
N VAL A 8 4.45 -18.86 -17.07
CA VAL A 8 5.27 -18.33 -18.18
C VAL A 8 6.60 -19.09 -18.28
N GLU A 9 7.27 -19.34 -17.15
CA GLU A 9 8.52 -20.13 -17.13
C GLU A 9 8.33 -21.58 -17.61
N GLN A 10 7.22 -22.22 -17.26
CA GLN A 10 6.88 -23.56 -17.76
C GLN A 10 6.62 -23.54 -19.26
N TYR A 11 5.88 -22.53 -19.74
CA TYR A 11 5.61 -22.40 -21.17
C TYR A 11 6.89 -22.13 -21.96
N ASN A 12 7.76 -21.27 -21.49
CA ASN A 12 9.07 -21.03 -22.11
C ASN A 12 9.92 -22.30 -22.16
N ARG A 13 9.95 -23.12 -21.10
CA ARG A 13 10.64 -24.42 -21.11
C ARG A 13 10.07 -25.35 -22.17
N TYR A 14 8.74 -25.38 -22.32
CA TYR A 14 8.10 -26.15 -23.38
C TYR A 14 8.54 -25.65 -24.77
N LEU A 15 8.54 -24.34 -25.03
CA LEU A 15 8.98 -23.76 -26.29
C LEU A 15 10.45 -24.04 -26.57
N VAL A 16 11.35 -23.94 -25.58
CA VAL A 16 12.76 -24.31 -25.73
C VAL A 16 12.89 -25.76 -26.20
N SER A 17 12.17 -26.70 -25.58
CA SER A 17 12.16 -28.12 -25.99
C SER A 17 11.64 -28.32 -27.43
N LYS A 18 10.56 -27.60 -27.79
CA LYS A 18 9.99 -27.66 -29.15
C LYS A 18 10.94 -27.08 -30.20
N ASN A 19 11.55 -25.95 -29.92
CA ASN A 19 12.53 -25.31 -30.81
C ASN A 19 13.72 -26.23 -31.07
N ALA A 20 14.23 -26.90 -30.03
CA ALA A 20 15.36 -27.83 -30.15
C ALA A 20 15.04 -29.10 -30.97
N ILE A 21 13.80 -29.59 -30.95
CA ILE A 21 13.40 -30.84 -31.64
C ILE A 21 12.87 -30.56 -33.03
N ILE A 22 11.95 -29.60 -33.18
CA ILE A 22 11.18 -29.39 -34.41
C ILE A 22 11.83 -28.32 -35.30
N TYR A 23 12.37 -27.27 -34.71
CA TYR A 23 12.85 -26.07 -35.43
C TYR A 23 14.37 -25.90 -35.39
N ARG A 24 15.14 -27.00 -35.16
CA ARG A 24 16.60 -26.93 -35.00
C ARG A 24 17.36 -26.24 -36.15
N GLU A 25 16.79 -26.19 -37.35
CA GLU A 25 17.35 -25.60 -38.56
C GLU A 25 16.52 -24.40 -39.06
N LEU A 26 15.51 -23.99 -38.30
CA LEU A 26 14.59 -22.88 -38.62
C LEU A 26 14.56 -21.90 -37.49
N GLU A 27 14.05 -20.70 -37.77
CA GLU A 27 13.73 -19.74 -36.70
C GLU A 27 12.62 -20.32 -35.82
N GLY A 28 12.95 -20.59 -34.57
CA GLY A 28 12.00 -21.18 -33.60
C GLY A 28 11.01 -20.15 -33.06
N TYR A 29 10.06 -20.60 -32.25
CA TYR A 29 9.14 -19.71 -31.56
C TYR A 29 9.90 -18.82 -30.56
N PRO A 30 9.60 -17.49 -30.55
CA PRO A 30 10.15 -16.59 -29.55
C PRO A 30 9.66 -16.97 -28.16
N LEU A 31 10.52 -16.76 -27.16
CA LEU A 31 10.18 -16.97 -25.76
C LEU A 31 9.57 -15.70 -25.18
N PHE A 32 8.70 -15.85 -24.17
CA PHE A 32 8.27 -14.70 -23.36
C PHE A 32 9.46 -14.13 -22.60
N ASP A 33 9.70 -12.86 -22.79
CA ASP A 33 10.67 -12.09 -22.04
C ASP A 33 10.03 -11.34 -20.86
N THR A 34 10.79 -10.47 -20.20
CA THR A 34 10.30 -9.67 -19.09
C THR A 34 9.25 -8.64 -19.53
N VAL A 35 9.31 -8.14 -20.77
CA VAL A 35 8.37 -7.13 -21.28
C VAL A 35 7.00 -7.76 -21.47
N GLU A 36 6.94 -8.90 -22.15
CA GLU A 36 5.69 -9.62 -22.39
C GLU A 36 5.10 -10.16 -21.08
N PHE A 37 5.96 -10.65 -20.16
CA PHE A 37 5.51 -11.05 -18.84
C PHE A 37 4.84 -9.89 -18.07
N ASN A 38 5.44 -8.70 -18.09
CA ASN A 38 4.86 -7.51 -17.46
C ASN A 38 3.54 -7.11 -18.12
N ALA A 39 3.44 -7.20 -19.45
CA ALA A 39 2.21 -6.94 -20.20
C ALA A 39 1.08 -7.91 -19.83
N LEU A 40 1.39 -9.21 -19.71
CA LEU A 40 0.43 -10.23 -19.25
C LEU A 40 -0.04 -9.95 -17.82
N HIS A 41 0.89 -9.60 -16.93
CA HIS A 41 0.56 -9.27 -15.55
C HIS A 41 -0.33 -8.02 -15.45
N ALA A 42 0.04 -6.95 -16.15
CA ALA A 42 -0.75 -5.73 -16.23
C ALA A 42 -2.16 -6.00 -16.77
N THR A 43 -2.27 -6.81 -17.83
CA THR A 43 -3.56 -7.18 -18.42
C THR A 43 -4.42 -7.96 -17.41
N ALA A 44 -3.84 -8.93 -16.69
CA ALA A 44 -4.56 -9.68 -15.67
C ALA A 44 -5.08 -8.76 -14.53
N MET A 45 -4.25 -7.83 -14.06
CA MET A 45 -4.67 -6.83 -13.06
C MET A 45 -5.80 -5.95 -13.56
N LEU A 46 -5.71 -5.41 -14.78
CA LEU A 46 -6.76 -4.58 -15.38
C LEU A 46 -8.08 -5.33 -15.53
N LEU A 47 -8.05 -6.61 -15.94
CA LEU A 47 -9.24 -7.44 -16.04
C LEU A 47 -9.93 -7.64 -14.68
N LEU A 48 -9.15 -7.85 -13.62
CA LEU A 48 -9.69 -7.97 -12.26
C LEU A 48 -10.30 -6.65 -11.78
N MET A 49 -9.60 -5.53 -11.97
CA MET A 49 -10.11 -4.20 -11.63
C MET A 49 -11.38 -3.87 -12.41
N ARG A 50 -11.42 -4.20 -13.71
CA ARG A 50 -12.61 -4.02 -14.55
C ARG A 50 -13.82 -4.82 -14.01
N LYS A 51 -13.60 -6.05 -13.56
CA LYS A 51 -14.69 -6.85 -12.94
C LYS A 51 -15.28 -6.18 -11.71
N GLN A 52 -14.46 -5.53 -10.88
CA GLN A 52 -14.93 -4.80 -9.70
C GLN A 52 -15.65 -3.49 -10.04
N SER A 53 -15.43 -2.93 -11.22
CA SER A 53 -16.05 -1.69 -11.69
C SER A 53 -17.28 -1.90 -12.56
N LEU A 54 -17.68 -3.15 -12.87
CA LEU A 54 -18.85 -3.45 -13.69
C LEU A 54 -20.14 -2.83 -13.10
N GLY A 55 -20.91 -2.17 -13.96
CA GLY A 55 -22.15 -1.49 -13.56
C GLY A 55 -21.93 -0.14 -12.87
N LYS A 56 -20.71 0.36 -12.76
CA LYS A 56 -20.39 1.67 -12.18
C LYS A 56 -19.91 2.64 -13.27
N ALA A 57 -20.27 3.92 -13.14
CA ALA A 57 -19.72 5.00 -13.95
C ALA A 57 -18.29 5.33 -13.44
N THR A 58 -17.32 4.48 -13.79
CA THR A 58 -15.96 4.52 -13.25
C THR A 58 -15.06 5.41 -14.12
N ARG A 59 -14.44 6.44 -13.54
CA ARG A 59 -13.43 7.29 -14.18
C ARG A 59 -12.01 6.87 -13.84
N ALA A 60 -11.80 6.27 -12.67
CA ALA A 60 -10.52 5.73 -12.24
C ALA A 60 -10.75 4.44 -11.44
N VAL A 61 -9.79 3.53 -11.50
CA VAL A 61 -9.72 2.35 -10.66
C VAL A 61 -8.42 2.41 -9.88
N GLY A 62 -8.47 1.97 -8.62
CA GLY A 62 -7.31 1.96 -7.75
C GLY A 62 -7.16 0.61 -7.06
N GLU A 63 -5.93 0.29 -6.71
CA GLU A 63 -5.57 -0.83 -5.88
C GLU A 63 -4.80 -0.29 -4.65
N LYS A 64 -5.03 -0.88 -3.48
CA LYS A 64 -4.37 -0.49 -2.24
C LYS A 64 -3.83 -1.72 -1.52
N THR A 65 -2.51 -1.88 -1.59
CA THR A 65 -1.74 -2.83 -0.79
C THR A 65 -0.54 -2.10 -0.18
N PRO A 66 -0.28 -2.21 1.11
CA PRO A 66 0.85 -1.51 1.74
C PRO A 66 2.19 -1.82 1.08
N ASP A 67 2.43 -3.07 0.71
CA ASP A 67 3.68 -3.54 0.09
C ASP A 67 3.91 -3.03 -1.34
N ASN A 68 2.94 -2.36 -1.97
CA ASN A 68 3.08 -1.85 -3.34
C ASN A 68 4.25 -0.87 -3.49
N VAL A 69 4.62 -0.17 -2.42
CA VAL A 69 5.76 0.75 -2.42
C VAL A 69 7.06 0.08 -2.89
N ARG A 70 7.25 -1.20 -2.57
CA ARG A 70 8.42 -2.00 -3.00
C ARG A 70 8.43 -2.30 -4.51
N THR A 71 7.32 -2.08 -5.18
CA THR A 71 7.13 -2.43 -6.60
C THR A 71 6.69 -1.24 -7.44
N PHE A 72 6.79 -0.01 -6.95
CA PHE A 72 6.35 1.20 -7.65
C PHE A 72 7.00 1.33 -9.04
N ASP A 73 8.30 1.07 -9.19
CA ASP A 73 8.97 1.11 -10.49
C ASP A 73 8.41 0.06 -11.46
N GLY A 74 8.17 -1.16 -10.99
CA GLY A 74 7.54 -2.21 -11.79
C GLY A 74 6.10 -1.90 -12.15
N LEU A 75 5.33 -1.34 -11.20
CA LEU A 75 3.96 -0.91 -11.46
C LEU A 75 3.92 0.24 -12.47
N ARG A 76 4.84 1.20 -12.38
CA ARG A 76 4.94 2.29 -13.35
C ARG A 76 5.32 1.79 -14.75
N THR A 77 6.21 0.81 -14.83
CA THR A 77 6.55 0.16 -16.10
C THR A 77 5.34 -0.54 -16.72
N ALA A 78 4.57 -1.28 -15.91
CA ALA A 78 3.37 -1.98 -16.35
C ALA A 78 2.20 -1.03 -16.66
N PHE A 79 2.12 0.11 -15.97
CA PHE A 79 1.06 1.12 -16.09
C PHE A 79 1.69 2.52 -16.18
N PRO A 80 2.19 2.96 -17.35
CA PRO A 80 2.93 4.22 -17.49
C PRO A 80 2.16 5.48 -17.06
N SER A 81 0.81 5.45 -17.13
CA SER A 81 -0.07 6.54 -16.71
C SER A 81 -0.56 6.44 -15.27
N ALA A 82 -0.15 5.43 -14.52
CA ALA A 82 -0.58 5.26 -13.14
C ALA A 82 -0.13 6.43 -12.27
N LYS A 83 -0.98 6.76 -11.30
CA LYS A 83 -0.72 7.73 -10.24
C LYS A 83 -0.54 6.99 -8.93
N PHE A 84 0.49 7.38 -8.16
CA PHE A 84 0.87 6.75 -6.91
C PHE A 84 0.56 7.70 -5.75
N VAL A 85 -0.37 7.30 -4.90
CA VAL A 85 -0.71 8.02 -3.67
C VAL A 85 -0.05 7.31 -2.51
N HIS A 86 0.98 7.91 -1.94
CA HIS A 86 1.71 7.35 -0.80
C HIS A 86 1.13 7.89 0.50
N MET A 87 0.39 7.04 1.21
CA MET A 87 -0.17 7.41 2.51
C MET A 87 0.86 7.17 3.61
N LEU A 88 1.27 8.24 4.27
CA LEU A 88 2.23 8.24 5.36
C LEU A 88 1.50 8.38 6.70
N ARG A 89 1.78 7.46 7.62
CA ARG A 89 1.25 7.47 8.98
C ARG A 89 2.40 7.39 9.96
N ASP A 90 2.22 7.96 11.16
CA ASP A 90 3.13 7.76 12.28
C ASP A 90 3.41 6.25 12.46
N PRO A 91 4.69 5.82 12.36
CA PRO A 91 5.05 4.41 12.43
C PRO A 91 4.66 3.78 13.78
N ARG A 92 4.62 4.56 14.85
CA ARG A 92 4.24 4.10 16.20
C ARG A 92 2.76 3.72 16.22
N ASP A 93 1.87 4.61 15.74
CA ASP A 93 0.44 4.33 15.64
C ASP A 93 0.11 3.26 14.60
N ALA A 94 0.88 3.19 13.52
CA ALA A 94 0.72 2.16 12.51
C ALA A 94 1.12 0.79 13.06
N ALA A 95 2.21 0.71 13.85
CA ALA A 95 2.63 -0.51 14.53
C ALA A 95 1.56 -1.02 15.53
N VAL A 96 0.99 -0.12 16.34
CA VAL A 96 -0.11 -0.49 17.25
C VAL A 96 -1.30 -1.04 16.48
N SER A 97 -1.69 -0.39 15.38
CA SER A 97 -2.79 -0.86 14.52
C SER A 97 -2.49 -2.23 13.91
N GLY A 98 -1.28 -2.41 13.40
CA GLY A 98 -0.81 -3.66 12.80
C GLY A 98 -0.74 -4.82 13.80
N TRP A 99 -0.30 -4.55 15.05
CA TRP A 99 -0.32 -5.55 16.12
C TRP A 99 -1.72 -6.11 16.35
N TYR A 100 -2.71 -5.23 16.57
CA TYR A 100 -4.08 -5.67 16.79
C TYR A 100 -4.71 -6.36 15.58
N LEU A 101 -4.31 -5.98 14.35
CA LEU A 101 -4.70 -6.72 13.15
C LEU A 101 -4.10 -8.12 13.15
N GLY A 102 -2.82 -8.26 13.42
CA GLY A 102 -2.13 -9.56 13.52
C GLY A 102 -2.74 -10.46 14.59
N GLN A 103 -3.03 -9.90 15.77
CA GLN A 103 -3.67 -10.65 16.87
C GLN A 103 -5.06 -11.21 16.48
N ARG A 104 -5.82 -10.49 15.66
CA ARG A 104 -7.11 -10.99 15.16
C ARG A 104 -6.96 -12.06 14.08
N THR A 105 -5.88 -12.00 13.32
CA THR A 105 -5.66 -12.92 12.19
C THR A 105 -5.03 -14.21 12.64
N ASP A 106 -3.93 -14.14 13.39
CA ASP A 106 -3.20 -15.29 13.94
C ASP A 106 -2.35 -14.87 15.15
N ALA A 107 -2.94 -14.91 16.34
CA ALA A 107 -2.27 -14.53 17.57
C ALA A 107 -1.09 -15.44 17.92
N ALA A 108 -1.18 -16.73 17.59
CA ALA A 108 -0.11 -17.70 17.87
C ALA A 108 1.11 -17.42 17.01
N GLN A 109 0.91 -17.15 15.72
CA GLN A 109 1.99 -16.79 14.80
C GLN A 109 2.63 -15.45 15.21
N MET A 110 1.84 -14.46 15.62
CA MET A 110 2.35 -13.17 16.11
C MET A 110 3.26 -13.35 17.33
N ALA A 111 2.83 -14.16 18.31
CA ALA A 111 3.61 -14.45 19.50
C ALA A 111 4.90 -15.20 19.18
N ALA A 112 4.81 -16.25 18.34
CA ALA A 112 5.96 -17.08 17.97
C ALA A 112 7.01 -16.29 17.16
N LYS A 113 6.56 -15.41 16.25
CA LYS A 113 7.45 -14.66 15.36
C LYS A 113 8.13 -13.48 16.05
N PHE A 114 7.44 -12.77 16.93
CA PHE A 114 7.90 -11.49 17.47
C PHE A 114 8.20 -11.50 18.96
N GLY A 115 7.87 -12.58 19.67
CA GLY A 115 8.06 -12.67 21.12
C GLY A 115 7.15 -11.74 21.94
N GLY A 116 6.25 -11.00 21.27
CA GLY A 116 5.34 -10.07 21.90
C GLY A 116 5.22 -8.72 21.16
N MET A 117 4.50 -7.79 21.79
CA MET A 117 4.16 -6.49 21.21
C MET A 117 5.41 -5.63 20.92
N ALA A 118 6.34 -5.52 21.87
CA ALA A 118 7.56 -4.72 21.70
C ALA A 118 8.43 -5.23 20.54
N GLY A 119 8.61 -6.55 20.40
CA GLY A 119 9.36 -7.14 19.30
C GLY A 119 8.71 -6.86 17.94
N TYR A 120 7.37 -6.94 17.87
CA TYR A 120 6.64 -6.56 16.67
C TYR A 120 6.81 -5.06 16.34
N PHE A 121 6.74 -4.18 17.34
CA PHE A 121 6.86 -2.74 17.10
C PHE A 121 8.23 -2.37 16.54
N ARG A 122 9.31 -2.91 17.07
CA ARG A 122 10.67 -2.70 16.55
C ARG A 122 10.78 -3.18 15.11
N HIS A 123 10.32 -4.37 14.82
CA HIS A 123 10.30 -4.92 13.46
C HIS A 123 9.49 -4.05 12.49
N PHE A 124 8.32 -3.58 12.92
CA PHE A 124 7.47 -2.72 12.11
C PHE A 124 8.13 -1.37 11.79
N VAL A 125 8.79 -0.76 12.78
CA VAL A 125 9.51 0.51 12.60
C VAL A 125 10.64 0.35 11.56
N ASP A 126 11.41 -0.75 11.61
CA ASP A 126 12.46 -1.02 10.62
C ASP A 126 11.90 -1.13 9.20
N ILE A 127 10.79 -1.86 9.03
CA ILE A 127 10.09 -1.97 7.74
C ILE A 127 9.59 -0.59 7.29
N TRP A 128 8.94 0.15 8.18
CA TRP A 128 8.38 1.46 7.85
C TRP A 128 9.45 2.44 7.36
N VAL A 129 10.61 2.50 8.02
CA VAL A 129 11.73 3.34 7.59
C VAL A 129 12.19 2.98 6.19
N SER A 130 12.36 1.70 5.91
CA SER A 130 12.77 1.21 4.60
C SER A 130 11.73 1.54 3.52
N GLU A 131 10.46 1.26 3.78
CA GLU A 131 9.37 1.46 2.80
C GLU A 131 9.06 2.93 2.57
N ALA A 132 9.04 3.75 3.62
CA ALA A 132 8.86 5.19 3.46
C ALA A 132 10.00 5.81 2.63
N ALA A 133 11.25 5.38 2.86
CA ALA A 133 12.40 5.83 2.07
C ALA A 133 12.25 5.45 0.58
N LEU A 134 11.86 4.22 0.27
CA LEU A 134 11.61 3.76 -1.11
C LEU A 134 10.53 4.60 -1.81
N GLY A 135 9.41 4.88 -1.12
CA GLY A 135 8.34 5.71 -1.67
C GLY A 135 8.79 7.14 -1.96
N LEU A 136 9.53 7.75 -1.02
CA LEU A 136 10.07 9.09 -1.19
C LEU A 136 11.11 9.17 -2.33
N GLU A 137 11.96 8.15 -2.47
CA GLU A 137 12.93 8.07 -3.57
C GLU A 137 12.22 7.93 -4.92
N PHE A 138 11.18 7.10 -5.00
CA PHE A 138 10.34 7.00 -6.19
C PHE A 138 9.68 8.35 -6.52
N GLY A 139 9.11 9.03 -5.54
CA GLY A 139 8.49 10.34 -5.70
C GLY A 139 9.46 11.41 -6.19
N ALA A 140 10.70 11.41 -5.69
CA ALA A 140 11.75 12.32 -6.15
C ALA A 140 12.13 12.09 -7.63
N ARG A 141 12.10 10.83 -8.09
CA ARG A 141 12.36 10.48 -9.50
C ARG A 141 11.17 10.70 -10.44
N HIS A 142 9.95 10.65 -9.90
CA HIS A 142 8.70 10.68 -10.68
C HIS A 142 7.64 11.62 -10.08
N PRO A 143 7.94 12.92 -9.88
CA PRO A 143 7.07 13.85 -9.16
C PRO A 143 5.69 14.03 -9.82
N GLU A 144 5.60 13.88 -11.15
CA GLU A 144 4.34 13.97 -11.90
C GLU A 144 3.42 12.76 -11.72
N HIS A 145 3.95 11.65 -11.19
CA HIS A 145 3.24 10.41 -10.93
C HIS A 145 3.00 10.11 -9.46
N TYR A 146 3.47 10.96 -8.55
CA TYR A 146 3.50 10.66 -7.12
C TYR A 146 3.00 11.83 -6.26
N ILE A 147 2.23 11.50 -5.23
CA ILE A 147 1.81 12.43 -4.20
C ILE A 147 1.86 11.77 -2.82
N GLU A 148 2.28 12.53 -1.82
CA GLU A 148 2.25 12.13 -0.41
C GLU A 148 0.99 12.63 0.28
N VAL A 149 0.44 11.80 1.17
CA VAL A 149 -0.71 12.14 2.01
C VAL A 149 -0.44 11.69 3.44
N ARG A 150 -0.53 12.59 4.39
CA ARG A 150 -0.41 12.24 5.80
C ARG A 150 -1.75 11.78 6.35
N TYR A 151 -1.75 10.64 7.03
CA TYR A 151 -2.96 10.09 7.65
C TYR A 151 -3.57 11.03 8.70
N ALA A 152 -2.73 11.76 9.47
CA ALA A 152 -3.21 12.73 10.44
C ALA A 152 -4.02 13.85 9.78
N ASP A 153 -3.54 14.40 8.65
CA ASP A 153 -4.23 15.45 7.91
C ASP A 153 -5.58 14.97 7.37
N LEU A 154 -5.65 13.70 6.91
CA LEU A 154 -6.91 13.10 6.49
C LEU A 154 -7.92 12.93 7.63
N LEU A 155 -7.43 12.75 8.86
CA LEU A 155 -8.31 12.63 10.02
C LEU A 155 -8.85 13.98 10.51
N ASP A 156 -8.02 15.02 10.50
CA ASP A 156 -8.31 16.28 11.18
C ASP A 156 -8.72 17.39 10.19
N HIS A 157 -8.31 17.29 8.93
CA HIS A 157 -8.55 18.24 7.86
C HIS A 157 -8.90 17.56 6.54
N THR A 158 -9.86 16.62 6.58
CA THR A 158 -10.15 15.65 5.50
C THR A 158 -10.31 16.31 4.12
N GLU A 159 -11.14 17.33 3.98
CA GLU A 159 -11.38 17.97 2.66
C GLU A 159 -10.12 18.65 2.13
N ALA A 160 -9.41 19.41 2.99
CA ALA A 160 -8.17 20.07 2.61
C ALA A 160 -7.05 19.08 2.22
N ALA A 161 -6.99 17.93 2.89
CA ALA A 161 -6.02 16.88 2.57
C ALA A 161 -6.40 16.10 1.30
N LEU A 162 -7.69 15.94 1.01
CA LEU A 162 -8.18 15.25 -0.18
C LEU A 162 -8.10 16.09 -1.45
N GLU A 163 -8.30 17.40 -1.37
CA GLU A 163 -8.34 18.28 -2.54
C GLU A 163 -7.12 18.11 -3.48
N PRO A 164 -5.86 18.19 -2.99
CA PRO A 164 -4.69 17.99 -3.84
C PRO A 164 -4.62 16.58 -4.43
N VAL A 165 -5.08 15.56 -3.69
CA VAL A 165 -5.10 14.17 -4.16
C VAL A 165 -6.10 13.99 -5.30
N VAL A 166 -7.31 14.52 -5.16
CA VAL A 166 -8.37 14.42 -6.16
C VAL A 166 -7.97 15.13 -7.44
N ARG A 167 -7.36 16.34 -7.33
CA ARG A 167 -6.78 17.08 -8.47
C ARG A 167 -5.65 16.30 -9.14
N PHE A 168 -4.74 15.73 -8.36
CA PHE A 168 -3.64 14.91 -8.86
C PHE A 168 -4.14 13.69 -9.63
N LEU A 169 -5.23 13.08 -9.21
CA LEU A 169 -5.88 11.95 -9.89
C LEU A 169 -6.63 12.38 -11.16
N GLY A 170 -6.75 13.67 -11.44
CA GLY A 170 -7.49 14.19 -12.60
C GLY A 170 -9.02 14.06 -12.45
N VAL A 171 -9.51 13.99 -11.23
CA VAL A 171 -10.94 13.94 -10.89
C VAL A 171 -11.42 15.34 -10.47
N ASP A 172 -12.70 15.60 -10.64
CA ASP A 172 -13.29 16.87 -10.18
C ASP A 172 -13.14 17.00 -8.65
N ALA A 173 -12.52 18.11 -8.23
CA ALA A 173 -12.30 18.47 -6.84
C ALA A 173 -13.28 19.56 -6.36
N GLY A 174 -14.46 19.62 -6.93
CA GLY A 174 -15.51 20.53 -6.48
C GLY A 174 -15.92 20.26 -5.03
N PRO A 175 -16.45 21.30 -4.32
CA PRO A 175 -16.77 21.18 -2.89
C PRO A 175 -17.75 20.05 -2.57
N ASP A 176 -18.69 19.77 -3.46
CA ASP A 176 -19.65 18.67 -3.29
C ASP A 176 -18.99 17.29 -3.35
N VAL A 177 -18.02 17.11 -4.24
CA VAL A 177 -17.25 15.87 -4.35
C VAL A 177 -16.40 15.66 -3.11
N LEU A 178 -15.70 16.71 -2.66
CA LEU A 178 -14.86 16.63 -1.46
C LEU A 178 -15.70 16.32 -0.21
N ARG A 179 -16.85 16.98 -0.03
CA ARG A 179 -17.78 16.65 1.06
C ARG A 179 -18.29 15.22 1.01
N ALA A 180 -18.67 14.74 -0.17
CA ALA A 180 -19.12 13.36 -0.34
C ALA A 180 -18.02 12.35 -0.01
N CYS A 181 -16.79 12.59 -0.43
CA CYS A 181 -15.63 11.76 -0.09
C CYS A 181 -15.33 11.79 1.42
N SER A 182 -15.36 12.99 2.02
CA SER A 182 -15.17 13.17 3.46
C SER A 182 -16.20 12.39 4.27
N ALA A 183 -17.49 12.54 3.97
CA ALA A 183 -18.58 11.84 4.64
C ALA A 183 -18.48 10.32 4.49
N ALA A 184 -18.09 9.82 3.32
CA ALA A 184 -17.91 8.39 3.08
C ALA A 184 -16.71 7.81 3.85
N GLY A 185 -15.66 8.63 4.08
CA GLY A 185 -14.46 8.25 4.82
C GLY A 185 -14.52 8.48 6.33
N GLU A 186 -15.60 9.07 6.83
CA GLU A 186 -15.74 9.42 8.25
C GLU A 186 -15.70 8.17 9.13
N PHE A 187 -14.92 8.25 10.23
CA PHE A 187 -14.71 7.10 11.13
C PHE A 187 -16.04 6.51 11.64
N GLN A 188 -17.00 7.35 12.01
CA GLN A 188 -18.30 6.92 12.50
C GLN A 188 -19.08 6.15 11.42
N THR A 189 -19.02 6.61 10.17
CA THR A 189 -19.61 5.92 9.02
C THR A 189 -18.93 4.55 8.82
N LEU A 190 -17.61 4.50 8.77
CA LEU A 190 -16.84 3.28 8.53
C LEU A 190 -16.93 2.28 9.69
N SER A 191 -17.03 2.77 10.93
CA SER A 191 -17.16 1.97 12.14
C SER A 191 -18.61 1.55 12.49
N ARG A 192 -19.56 1.88 11.62
CA ARG A 192 -21.00 1.60 11.81
C ARG A 192 -21.60 2.27 13.06
N GLY A 193 -21.31 3.55 13.23
CA GLY A 193 -21.89 4.40 14.27
C GLY A 193 -21.00 4.60 15.50
N ARG A 194 -19.84 3.94 15.61
CA ARG A 194 -18.97 4.11 16.77
C ARG A 194 -18.15 5.41 16.68
N PRO A 195 -18.13 6.25 17.73
CA PRO A 195 -17.36 7.48 17.75
C PRO A 195 -15.84 7.25 17.69
N ARG A 196 -15.10 8.21 17.14
CA ARG A 196 -13.62 8.25 17.24
C ARG A 196 -13.20 8.22 18.72
N GLY A 197 -12.09 7.52 19.03
CA GLY A 197 -11.58 7.39 20.38
C GLY A 197 -12.13 6.20 21.15
N VAL A 198 -13.30 5.70 20.82
CA VAL A 198 -13.86 4.47 21.42
C VAL A 198 -13.21 3.25 20.80
N GLU A 199 -12.44 2.51 21.59
CA GLU A 199 -11.70 1.35 21.10
C GLU A 199 -12.59 0.12 20.88
N ASP A 200 -12.36 -0.56 19.75
CA ASP A 200 -12.83 -1.92 19.50
C ASP A 200 -11.69 -2.74 18.87
N ARG A 201 -11.08 -3.60 19.68
CA ARG A 201 -9.93 -4.44 19.28
C ARG A 201 -10.30 -5.51 18.27
N LYS A 202 -11.57 -5.81 18.07
CA LYS A 202 -12.08 -6.78 17.10
C LYS A 202 -12.39 -6.11 15.76
N SER A 203 -12.54 -4.79 15.72
CA SER A 203 -12.83 -4.03 14.50
C SER A 203 -11.57 -3.72 13.69
N HIS A 204 -11.71 -3.69 12.36
CA HIS A 204 -10.70 -3.13 11.46
C HIS A 204 -10.47 -1.64 11.75
N PHE A 205 -11.54 -0.92 12.06
CA PHE A 205 -11.50 0.47 12.51
C PHE A 205 -11.38 0.51 14.04
N ARG A 206 -10.19 0.24 14.56
CA ARG A 206 -9.98 0.02 16.00
C ARG A 206 -10.35 1.24 16.85
N ARG A 207 -9.74 2.39 16.66
CA ARG A 207 -9.91 3.58 17.51
C ARG A 207 -10.04 4.90 16.74
N GLY A 208 -9.39 5.03 15.58
CA GLY A 208 -9.46 6.20 14.71
C GLY A 208 -8.82 7.48 15.27
N VAL A 209 -7.72 7.35 16.03
CA VAL A 209 -7.02 8.49 16.64
C VAL A 209 -5.54 8.49 16.29
N VAL A 210 -4.90 9.65 16.45
CA VAL A 210 -3.46 9.87 16.37
C VAL A 210 -2.90 9.88 17.80
N GLY A 211 -1.67 9.38 17.98
CA GLY A 211 -0.97 9.40 19.27
C GLY A 211 -1.34 8.28 20.23
N ASP A 212 -2.12 7.28 19.78
CA ASP A 212 -2.50 6.14 20.63
C ASP A 212 -1.30 5.27 21.07
N TRP A 213 -0.19 5.35 20.34
CA TRP A 213 1.04 4.63 20.64
C TRP A 213 1.57 4.88 22.05
N ILE A 214 1.32 6.06 22.65
CA ILE A 214 1.72 6.43 24.02
C ILE A 214 1.16 5.45 25.04
N ASN A 215 0.00 4.85 24.76
CA ASN A 215 -0.64 3.87 25.65
C ASN A 215 -0.07 2.44 25.50
N HIS A 216 0.88 2.23 24.56
CA HIS A 216 1.31 0.89 24.16
C HIS A 216 2.84 0.72 24.13
N PHE A 217 3.60 1.79 23.90
CA PHE A 217 5.05 1.74 23.87
C PHE A 217 5.60 1.90 25.28
N ASP A 218 6.53 1.03 25.65
CA ASP A 218 7.43 1.27 26.77
C ASP A 218 8.55 2.24 26.36
N ALA A 219 9.32 2.72 27.35
CA ALA A 219 10.40 3.68 27.12
C ALA A 219 11.46 3.13 26.12
N GLU A 220 11.84 1.87 26.27
CA GLU A 220 12.84 1.23 25.40
C GLU A 220 12.38 1.16 23.94
N THR A 221 11.10 0.84 23.70
CA THR A 221 10.51 0.80 22.35
C THR A 221 10.36 2.20 21.76
N ALA A 222 10.01 3.18 22.60
CA ALA A 222 9.92 4.58 22.17
C ALA A 222 11.30 5.13 21.77
N ASP A 223 12.34 4.87 22.57
CA ASP A 223 13.72 5.27 22.29
C ASP A 223 14.24 4.58 21.01
N TYR A 224 13.96 3.30 20.83
CA TYR A 224 14.28 2.59 19.60
C TYR A 224 13.65 3.26 18.37
N CYS A 225 12.37 3.58 18.44
CA CYS A 225 11.65 4.25 17.37
C CYS A 225 12.25 5.64 17.07
N ALA A 226 12.54 6.43 18.10
CA ALA A 226 13.16 7.74 17.95
C ALA A 226 14.54 7.64 17.28
N ALA A 227 15.36 6.68 17.68
CA ALA A 227 16.67 6.44 17.09
C ALA A 227 16.62 6.00 15.63
N LYS A 228 15.67 5.11 15.26
CA LYS A 228 15.57 4.53 13.92
C LYS A 228 14.78 5.41 12.94
N ALA A 229 13.64 5.94 13.37
CA ALA A 229 12.68 6.63 12.51
C ALA A 229 12.65 8.16 12.72
N GLY A 230 13.20 8.68 13.82
CA GLY A 230 13.01 10.08 14.23
C GLY A 230 13.45 11.10 13.17
N ALA A 231 14.57 10.91 12.51
CA ALA A 231 15.04 11.81 11.46
C ALA A 231 14.07 11.83 10.26
N LEU A 232 13.59 10.66 9.84
CA LEU A 232 12.64 10.53 8.73
C LEU A 232 11.26 11.08 9.12
N MET A 233 10.78 10.78 10.33
CA MET A 233 9.54 11.33 10.86
C MET A 233 9.56 12.85 10.88
N LYS A 234 10.65 13.45 11.40
CA LYS A 234 10.84 14.92 11.39
C LYS A 234 10.79 15.50 9.98
N ARG A 235 11.47 14.87 9.00
CA ARG A 235 11.43 15.27 7.59
C ARG A 235 10.02 15.27 7.02
N LEU A 236 9.19 14.30 7.44
CA LEU A 236 7.81 14.12 7.01
C LEU A 236 6.79 14.94 7.84
N GLY A 237 7.24 15.73 8.83
CA GLY A 237 6.36 16.49 9.73
C GLY A 237 5.50 15.58 10.63
N ILE A 238 5.98 14.39 10.95
CA ILE A 238 5.37 13.46 11.91
C ILE A 238 6.06 13.66 13.26
N THR A 239 5.30 14.09 14.27
CA THR A 239 5.81 14.44 15.61
C THR A 239 5.34 13.48 16.70
#